data_0378e1168616543abe09841cf8de26e5
#
_entry.id   0378e1168616543abe09841cf8de26e5
#
_cell.length_a   1.000
_cell.length_b   1.000
_cell.length_c   1.000
_cell.angle_alpha   90.00
_cell.angle_beta   90.00
_cell.angle_gamma   90.00
#
_symmetry.space_group_name_H-M   'P 1'
#
loop_
_entity.id
_entity.type
_entity.pdbx_description
1 polymer ?
#
loop_
_entity_poly.entity_id
_entity_poly.type
_entity_poly.pdbx_seq_one_letter_code
_entity_poly.pdbx_strand_id
1 'polypeptide(L)'
;MRQYPGMTRPLATVHTTETDIVTGFLRALERCDIDAALAMVTEDLVYQNVSLPTIRGRRGLDRAFRPMLRPGRMGFAVCVHHVACDGDVVLTDRTDEISVGRFRARFWVYGRFVVRDGQIAVWRDSFDWFDITVGMVRGLAGVLVPVANRQMPS
;
A
#
# COMPACT_ATOMS: atom_id res chain seq x y z
N MET A 1 25.28 31.67 -5.69
CA MET A 1 24.19 30.89 -6.26
C MET A 1 24.83 29.93 -7.27
N ARG A 2 25.06 28.66 -6.90
CA ARG A 2 25.68 27.66 -7.80
C ARG A 2 24.57 27.00 -8.61
N GLN A 3 24.51 27.28 -9.92
CA GLN A 3 23.71 26.53 -10.86
C GLN A 3 24.30 25.12 -10.98
N TYR A 4 23.50 24.09 -10.75
CA TYR A 4 23.81 22.70 -11.09
C TYR A 4 23.52 22.51 -12.58
N PRO A 5 24.56 22.32 -13.43
CA PRO A 5 24.33 22.05 -14.83
C PRO A 5 23.91 20.59 -15.01
N GLY A 6 22.81 20.35 -15.65
CA GLY A 6 22.56 19.14 -16.40
C GLY A 6 21.86 18.00 -15.70
N MET A 7 20.64 18.21 -15.16
CA MET A 7 19.70 17.11 -14.94
C MET A 7 18.33 17.45 -15.58
N THR A 8 18.35 17.77 -16.85
CA THR A 8 17.19 17.58 -17.71
C THR A 8 17.28 16.20 -18.33
N ARG A 9 17.16 15.16 -17.51
CA ARG A 9 16.66 13.88 -18.00
C ARG A 9 15.20 14.16 -18.38
N PRO A 10 14.78 13.95 -19.64
CA PRO A 10 13.38 14.08 -19.98
C PRO A 10 12.64 13.14 -19.02
N LEU A 11 11.65 13.67 -18.30
CA LEU A 11 10.69 12.86 -17.54
C LEU A 11 10.21 11.80 -18.54
N ALA A 12 10.65 10.56 -18.33
CA ALA A 12 10.23 9.44 -19.14
C ALA A 12 8.70 9.50 -19.21
N THR A 13 8.19 9.39 -20.41
CA THR A 13 6.75 9.26 -20.68
C THR A 13 6.18 8.35 -19.61
N VAL A 14 5.28 8.87 -18.78
CA VAL A 14 4.64 8.12 -17.71
C VAL A 14 4.13 6.83 -18.33
N HIS A 15 4.75 5.69 -18.00
CA HIS A 15 4.22 4.40 -18.36
C HIS A 15 2.95 4.24 -17.54
N THR A 16 1.84 4.65 -18.11
CA THR A 16 0.50 4.62 -17.51
C THR A 16 0.17 3.21 -16.97
N THR A 17 0.75 2.20 -17.60
CA THR A 17 0.50 0.79 -17.33
C THR A 17 0.99 0.32 -15.95
N GLU A 18 2.22 0.63 -15.54
CA GLU A 18 2.80 0.17 -14.27
C GLU A 18 2.09 0.84 -13.08
N THR A 19 1.81 2.12 -13.21
CA THR A 19 1.04 2.88 -12.22
C THR A 19 -0.38 2.35 -12.08
N ASP A 20 -1.02 2.00 -13.21
CA ASP A 20 -2.38 1.45 -13.22
C ASP A 20 -2.42 0.06 -12.56
N ILE A 21 -1.38 -0.77 -12.79
CA ILE A 21 -1.26 -2.09 -12.14
C ILE A 21 -1.18 -1.93 -10.62
N VAL A 22 -0.30 -1.06 -10.13
CA VAL A 22 -0.11 -0.84 -8.70
C VAL A 22 -1.37 -0.25 -8.06
N THR A 23 -1.98 0.76 -8.67
CA THR A 23 -3.21 1.35 -8.14
C THR A 23 -4.39 0.38 -8.21
N GLY A 24 -4.48 -0.43 -9.26
CA GLY A 24 -5.46 -1.51 -9.40
C GLY A 24 -5.31 -2.57 -8.32
N PHE A 25 -4.08 -2.96 -8.01
CA PHE A 25 -3.75 -3.89 -6.93
C PHE A 25 -4.20 -3.36 -5.56
N LEU A 26 -3.86 -2.11 -5.23
CA LEU A 26 -4.26 -1.47 -3.97
C LEU A 26 -5.81 -1.40 -3.85
N ARG A 27 -6.50 -1.06 -4.94
CA ARG A 27 -7.97 -1.06 -5.00
C ARG A 27 -8.58 -2.46 -4.84
N ALA A 28 -7.92 -3.51 -5.35
CA ALA A 28 -8.38 -4.89 -5.13
C ALA A 28 -8.29 -5.27 -3.66
N LEU A 29 -7.19 -4.92 -2.97
CA LEU A 29 -7.05 -5.11 -1.52
C LEU A 29 -8.13 -4.34 -0.74
N GLU A 30 -8.42 -3.10 -1.13
CA GLU A 30 -9.44 -2.25 -0.51
C GLU A 30 -10.85 -2.88 -0.61
N ARG A 31 -11.16 -3.51 -1.74
CA ARG A 31 -12.43 -4.25 -1.92
C ARG A 31 -12.41 -5.64 -1.27
N CYS A 32 -11.34 -6.03 -0.58
CA CYS A 32 -11.13 -7.39 -0.08
C CYS A 32 -11.21 -8.46 -1.19
N ASP A 33 -10.92 -8.08 -2.44
CA ASP A 33 -10.88 -8.96 -3.60
C ASP A 33 -9.48 -9.56 -3.73
N ILE A 34 -9.22 -10.58 -2.91
CA ILE A 34 -7.91 -11.22 -2.84
C ILE A 34 -7.57 -11.93 -4.14
N ASP A 35 -8.54 -12.51 -4.82
CA ASP A 35 -8.28 -13.23 -6.09
C ASP A 35 -7.84 -12.25 -7.19
N ALA A 36 -8.49 -11.07 -7.30
CA ALA A 36 -8.05 -10.01 -8.20
C ALA A 36 -6.65 -9.50 -7.83
N ALA A 37 -6.36 -9.29 -6.54
CA ALA A 37 -5.04 -8.86 -6.08
C ALA A 37 -3.96 -9.91 -6.42
N LEU A 38 -4.22 -11.18 -6.19
CA LEU A 38 -3.30 -12.28 -6.49
C LEU A 38 -3.03 -12.43 -8.00
N ALA A 39 -3.99 -12.13 -8.86
CA ALA A 39 -3.81 -12.13 -10.31
C ALA A 39 -2.81 -11.07 -10.79
N MET A 40 -2.65 -9.97 -10.02
CA MET A 40 -1.76 -8.86 -10.34
C MET A 40 -0.32 -9.03 -9.82
N VAL A 41 -0.01 -10.14 -9.13
CA VAL A 41 1.34 -10.39 -8.60
C VAL A 41 1.96 -11.61 -9.26
N THR A 42 3.30 -11.64 -9.35
CA THR A 42 4.03 -12.78 -9.91
C THR A 42 4.01 -13.98 -8.96
N GLU A 43 4.27 -15.18 -9.49
CA GLU A 43 4.39 -16.41 -8.68
C GLU A 43 5.51 -16.31 -7.63
N ASP A 44 6.60 -15.62 -7.96
CA ASP A 44 7.78 -15.43 -7.13
C ASP A 44 7.79 -14.10 -6.37
N LEU A 45 6.62 -13.45 -6.19
CA LEU A 45 6.49 -12.18 -5.47
C LEU A 45 7.35 -12.13 -4.20
N VAL A 46 8.00 -10.99 -3.97
CA VAL A 46 8.63 -10.66 -2.70
C VAL A 46 7.87 -9.51 -2.06
N TYR A 47 7.18 -9.80 -0.96
CA TYR A 47 6.49 -8.79 -0.16
C TYR A 47 7.20 -8.56 1.17
N GLN A 48 7.51 -7.32 1.47
CA GLN A 48 8.20 -6.91 2.68
C GLN A 48 7.57 -5.65 3.28
N ASN A 49 7.08 -5.75 4.50
CA ASN A 49 6.95 -4.61 5.39
C ASN A 49 8.28 -4.41 6.10
N VAL A 50 8.85 -3.21 6.04
CA VAL A 50 10.14 -2.92 6.70
C VAL A 50 10.05 -3.27 8.18
N SER A 51 11.07 -4.01 8.67
CA SER A 51 11.17 -4.57 10.03
C SER A 51 10.30 -5.81 10.31
N LEU A 52 9.50 -6.30 9.35
CA LEU A 52 8.76 -7.55 9.49
C LEU A 52 9.34 -8.67 8.61
N PRO A 53 9.04 -9.95 8.92
CA PRO A 53 9.47 -11.07 8.07
C PRO A 53 8.96 -10.93 6.64
N THR A 54 9.81 -11.24 5.68
CA THR A 54 9.48 -11.22 4.25
C THR A 54 8.53 -12.37 3.89
N ILE A 55 7.45 -12.04 3.22
CA ILE A 55 6.54 -13.02 2.61
C ILE A 55 6.98 -13.28 1.18
N ARG A 56 7.12 -14.54 0.80
CA ARG A 56 7.56 -14.95 -0.53
C ARG A 56 6.50 -15.73 -1.26
N GLY A 57 6.36 -15.40 -2.53
CA GLY A 57 5.47 -16.04 -3.49
C GLY A 57 4.01 -15.66 -3.32
N ARG A 58 3.26 -15.77 -4.44
CA ARG A 58 1.82 -15.52 -4.50
C ARG A 58 1.05 -16.33 -3.45
N ARG A 59 1.39 -17.61 -3.26
CA ARG A 59 0.78 -18.48 -2.24
C ARG A 59 1.08 -18.02 -0.82
N GLY A 60 2.26 -17.41 -0.59
CA GLY A 60 2.61 -16.82 0.71
C GLY A 60 1.72 -15.62 1.02
N LEU A 61 1.54 -14.73 0.03
CA LEU A 61 0.64 -13.58 0.13
C LEU A 61 -0.81 -14.03 0.39
N ASP A 62 -1.30 -15.01 -0.35
CA ASP A 62 -2.64 -15.57 -0.19
C ASP A 62 -2.88 -16.08 1.24
N ARG A 63 -1.98 -16.90 1.76
CA ARG A 63 -2.08 -17.45 3.13
C ARG A 63 -2.08 -16.35 4.20
N ALA A 64 -1.34 -15.26 3.98
CA ALA A 64 -1.27 -14.15 4.93
C ALA A 64 -2.52 -13.26 4.87
N PHE A 65 -2.99 -12.91 3.67
CA PHE A 65 -4.02 -11.89 3.48
C PHE A 65 -5.44 -12.43 3.46
N ARG A 66 -5.68 -13.60 2.87
CA ARG A 66 -7.05 -14.17 2.74
C ARG A 66 -7.77 -14.37 4.09
N PRO A 67 -7.13 -14.82 5.19
CA PRO A 67 -7.81 -14.90 6.48
C PRO A 67 -8.12 -13.55 7.10
N MET A 68 -7.33 -12.52 6.78
CA MET A 68 -7.42 -11.18 7.38
C MET A 68 -8.44 -10.33 6.62
N LEU A 69 -8.24 -10.16 5.31
CA LEU A 69 -9.08 -9.32 4.45
C LEU A 69 -10.34 -10.08 4.02
N ARG A 70 -11.33 -10.12 4.93
CA ARG A 70 -12.66 -10.69 4.65
C ARG A 70 -13.71 -9.65 4.97
N PRO A 71 -14.76 -9.54 4.12
CA PRO A 71 -15.89 -8.68 4.42
C PRO A 71 -16.44 -8.94 5.83
N GLY A 72 -16.63 -7.88 6.61
CA GLY A 72 -17.12 -7.96 7.99
C GLY A 72 -16.11 -8.38 9.05
N ARG A 73 -14.85 -8.72 8.68
CA ARG A 73 -13.80 -9.07 9.64
C ARG A 73 -12.77 -7.97 9.76
N MET A 74 -12.03 -7.68 8.72
CA MET A 74 -11.07 -6.60 8.66
C MET A 74 -11.23 -5.86 7.33
N GLY A 75 -11.36 -4.55 7.38
CA GLY A 75 -11.35 -3.69 6.22
C GLY A 75 -9.97 -3.07 6.02
N PHE A 76 -9.65 -2.80 4.78
CA PHE A 76 -8.49 -2.04 4.35
C PHE A 76 -8.97 -0.90 3.46
N ALA A 77 -8.50 0.30 3.70
CA ALA A 77 -8.73 1.44 2.82
C ALA A 77 -7.40 2.14 2.55
N VAL A 78 -7.27 2.72 1.36
CA VAL A 78 -6.05 3.38 0.92
C VAL A 78 -6.36 4.72 0.26
N CYS A 79 -5.66 5.77 0.69
CA CYS A 79 -5.64 7.05 0.02
C CYS A 79 -4.23 7.30 -0.53
N VAL A 80 -4.07 7.25 -1.84
CA VAL A 80 -2.81 7.52 -2.52
C VAL A 80 -2.71 9.03 -2.76
N HIS A 81 -1.72 9.68 -2.15
CA HIS A 81 -1.45 11.11 -2.29
C HIS A 81 -0.59 11.41 -3.52
N HIS A 82 0.46 10.61 -3.70
CA HIS A 82 1.40 10.77 -4.81
C HIS A 82 1.83 9.41 -5.37
N VAL A 83 1.99 9.37 -6.67
CA VAL A 83 2.55 8.22 -7.40
C VAL A 83 3.66 8.73 -8.31
N ALA A 84 4.79 8.07 -8.30
CA ALA A 84 5.89 8.29 -9.24
C ALA A 84 6.31 6.97 -9.87
N CYS A 85 6.70 7.01 -11.13
CA CYS A 85 7.16 5.84 -11.87
C CYS A 85 8.50 6.15 -12.54
N ASP A 86 9.48 5.25 -12.40
CA ASP A 86 10.75 5.29 -13.12
C ASP A 86 11.04 3.89 -13.67
N GLY A 87 10.80 3.70 -14.95
CA GLY A 87 10.86 2.40 -15.59
C GLY A 87 9.86 1.41 -14.99
N ASP A 88 10.35 0.32 -14.46
CA ASP A 88 9.58 -0.74 -13.82
C ASP A 88 9.29 -0.49 -12.33
N VAL A 89 9.81 0.59 -11.76
CA VAL A 89 9.66 0.95 -10.34
C VAL A 89 8.56 1.98 -10.15
N VAL A 90 7.57 1.64 -9.33
CA VAL A 90 6.50 2.55 -8.91
C VAL A 90 6.67 2.86 -7.42
N LEU A 91 6.64 4.16 -7.10
CA LEU A 91 6.67 4.66 -5.73
C LEU A 91 5.31 5.26 -5.39
N THR A 92 4.81 4.97 -4.20
CA THR A 92 3.57 5.53 -3.70
C THR A 92 3.79 6.19 -2.35
N ASP A 93 3.17 7.34 -2.19
CA ASP A 93 3.02 8.07 -0.94
C ASP A 93 1.53 8.01 -0.60
N ARG A 94 1.16 7.35 0.52
CA ARG A 94 -0.24 7.05 0.81
C ARG A 94 -0.55 6.99 2.31
N THR A 95 -1.82 7.12 2.64
CA THR A 95 -2.37 6.78 3.97
C THR A 95 -3.12 5.47 3.86
N ASP A 96 -2.77 4.50 4.69
CA ASP A 96 -3.50 3.24 4.84
C ASP A 96 -4.38 3.28 6.08
N GLU A 97 -5.58 2.68 6.01
CA GLU A 97 -6.46 2.46 7.13
C GLU A 97 -6.73 0.96 7.29
N ILE A 98 -6.56 0.46 8.50
CA ILE A 98 -7.04 -0.87 8.90
C ILE A 98 -8.24 -0.67 9.82
N SER A 99 -9.33 -1.37 9.55
CA SER A 99 -10.55 -1.28 10.34
C SER A 99 -11.05 -2.66 10.80
N VAL A 100 -11.52 -2.73 12.06
CA VAL A 100 -12.16 -3.92 12.64
C VAL A 100 -13.36 -3.44 13.46
N GLY A 101 -14.56 -3.69 12.96
CA GLY A 101 -15.78 -3.15 13.58
C GLY A 101 -15.74 -1.62 13.63
N ARG A 102 -15.72 -1.05 14.83
CA ARG A 102 -15.62 0.40 15.06
C ARG A 102 -14.18 0.91 15.19
N PHE A 103 -13.21 0.01 15.36
CA PHE A 103 -11.79 0.37 15.42
C PHE A 103 -11.27 0.77 14.05
N ARG A 104 -10.51 1.88 13.98
CA ARG A 104 -9.86 2.36 12.74
C ARG A 104 -8.47 2.87 13.10
N ALA A 105 -7.45 2.24 12.55
CA ALA A 105 -6.06 2.69 12.65
C ALA A 105 -5.60 3.20 11.30
N ARG A 106 -5.11 4.44 11.28
CA ARG A 106 -4.56 5.09 10.08
C ARG A 106 -3.11 5.43 10.31
N PHE A 107 -2.30 5.20 9.29
CA PHE A 107 -0.88 5.46 9.32
C PHE A 107 -0.37 5.75 7.91
N TRP A 108 0.74 6.45 7.86
CA TRP A 108 1.40 6.82 6.62
C TRP A 108 2.26 5.67 6.10
N VAL A 109 2.27 5.45 4.79
CA VAL A 109 3.03 4.37 4.14
C VAL A 109 3.70 4.89 2.87
N TYR A 110 4.99 4.60 2.76
CA TYR A 110 5.73 4.70 1.51
C TYR A 110 5.87 3.32 0.89
N GLY A 111 5.24 3.12 -0.27
CA GLY A 111 5.28 1.87 -1.00
C GLY A 111 6.27 1.93 -2.16
N ARG A 112 7.06 0.88 -2.34
CA ARG A 112 7.89 0.63 -3.51
C ARG A 112 7.47 -0.67 -4.15
N PHE A 113 7.11 -0.59 -5.42
CA PHE A 113 6.71 -1.73 -6.23
C PHE A 113 7.67 -1.89 -7.40
N VAL A 114 7.94 -3.13 -7.81
CA VAL A 114 8.60 -3.43 -9.09
C VAL A 114 7.62 -4.24 -9.92
N VAL A 115 7.30 -3.74 -11.10
CA VAL A 115 6.41 -4.40 -12.05
C VAL A 115 7.28 -5.13 -13.09
N ARG A 116 6.98 -6.40 -13.33
CA ARG A 116 7.65 -7.24 -14.32
C ARG A 116 6.58 -7.96 -15.14
N ASP A 117 6.64 -7.82 -16.45
CA ASP A 117 5.69 -8.46 -17.39
C ASP A 117 4.21 -8.22 -17.02
N GLY A 118 3.89 -6.98 -16.62
CA GLY A 118 2.53 -6.60 -16.25
C GLY A 118 2.04 -7.11 -14.89
N GLN A 119 2.93 -7.63 -14.03
CA GLN A 119 2.62 -8.08 -12.68
C GLN A 119 3.63 -7.54 -11.66
N ILE A 120 3.19 -7.36 -10.42
CA ILE A 120 4.02 -6.90 -9.30
C ILE A 120 4.92 -8.05 -8.85
N ALA A 121 6.23 -7.90 -9.03
CA ALA A 121 7.24 -8.86 -8.60
C ALA A 121 7.82 -8.53 -7.22
N VAL A 122 7.86 -7.25 -6.86
CA VAL A 122 8.28 -6.79 -5.54
C VAL A 122 7.27 -5.79 -5.01
N TRP A 123 6.89 -5.97 -3.77
CA TRP A 123 6.11 -5.01 -2.99
C TRP A 123 6.82 -4.78 -1.66
N ARG A 124 7.27 -3.56 -1.42
CA ARG A 124 7.92 -3.17 -0.18
C ARG A 124 7.25 -1.93 0.39
N ASP A 125 6.75 -2.05 1.61
CA ASP A 125 6.18 -0.96 2.37
C ASP A 125 7.12 -0.52 3.47
N SER A 126 7.24 0.79 3.64
CA SER A 126 7.97 1.44 4.72
C SER A 126 7.02 2.36 5.46
N PHE A 127 6.98 2.25 6.77
CA PHE A 127 6.13 3.05 7.64
C PHE A 127 6.85 3.37 8.95
N ASP A 128 6.40 4.41 9.64
CA ASP A 128 6.90 4.79 10.95
C ASP A 128 6.12 4.03 12.04
N TRP A 129 6.83 3.26 12.86
CA TRP A 129 6.23 2.53 13.97
C TRP A 129 5.61 3.44 15.03
N PHE A 130 6.15 4.66 15.19
CA PHE A 130 5.55 5.63 16.10
C PHE A 130 4.21 6.13 15.56
N ASP A 131 4.12 6.44 14.27
CA ASP A 131 2.87 6.83 13.62
C ASP A 131 1.82 5.73 13.70
N ILE A 132 2.20 4.47 13.47
CA ILE A 132 1.32 3.32 13.66
C ILE A 132 0.82 3.25 15.10
N THR A 133 1.70 3.40 16.09
CA THR A 133 1.33 3.35 17.51
C THR A 133 0.33 4.45 17.85
N VAL A 134 0.57 5.66 17.39
CA VAL A 134 -0.36 6.80 17.56
C VAL A 134 -1.69 6.52 16.87
N GLY A 135 -1.66 5.97 15.64
CA GLY A 135 -2.85 5.54 14.90
C GLY A 135 -3.67 4.49 15.66
N MET A 136 -3.00 3.50 16.25
CA MET A 136 -3.63 2.46 17.08
C MET A 136 -4.31 3.05 18.34
N VAL A 137 -3.61 3.92 19.07
CA VAL A 137 -4.16 4.59 20.27
C VAL A 137 -5.38 5.44 19.91
N ARG A 138 -5.31 6.20 18.82
CA ARG A 138 -6.45 6.98 18.30
C ARG A 138 -7.61 6.08 17.89
N GLY A 139 -7.32 4.96 17.24
CA GLY A 139 -8.34 3.98 16.84
C GLY A 139 -9.07 3.39 18.05
N LEU A 140 -8.35 3.07 19.14
CA LEU A 140 -8.94 2.62 20.40
C LEU A 140 -9.81 3.72 21.04
N ALA A 141 -9.33 4.96 21.10
CA ALA A 141 -10.11 6.09 21.57
C ALA A 141 -11.39 6.30 20.73
N GLY A 142 -11.32 6.13 19.43
CA GLY A 142 -12.45 6.24 18.50
C GLY A 142 -13.52 5.16 18.67
N VAL A 143 -13.20 4.01 19.27
CA VAL A 143 -14.20 3.00 19.65
C VAL A 143 -15.12 3.54 20.74
N LEU A 144 -14.57 4.28 21.71
CA LEU A 144 -15.30 4.86 22.84
C LEU A 144 -15.95 6.21 22.48
N VAL A 145 -15.26 7.01 21.67
CA VAL A 145 -15.69 8.36 21.27
C VAL A 145 -15.66 8.46 19.74
N PRO A 146 -16.78 8.22 19.03
CA PRO A 146 -16.83 8.17 17.57
C PRO A 146 -16.33 9.45 16.86
N VAL A 147 -16.44 10.60 17.51
CA VAL A 147 -15.93 11.90 16.98
C VAL A 147 -14.40 11.92 16.86
N ALA A 148 -13.68 11.05 17.58
CA ALA A 148 -12.22 10.92 17.48
C ALA A 148 -11.77 10.22 16.17
N ASN A 149 -12.67 9.53 15.46
CA ASN A 149 -12.40 8.93 14.16
C ASN A 149 -12.44 10.01 13.07
N ARG A 150 -11.25 10.49 12.67
CA ARG A 150 -11.14 11.37 11.50
C ARG A 150 -11.58 10.62 10.24
N GLN A 151 -12.16 11.34 9.26
CA GLN A 151 -12.41 10.77 7.93
C GLN A 151 -11.10 10.54 7.20
N MET A 152 -11.07 9.58 6.25
CA MET A 152 -9.92 9.39 5.36
C MET A 152 -9.69 10.70 4.58
N PRO A 153 -8.42 11.08 4.33
CA PRO A 153 -8.12 12.14 3.39
C PRO A 153 -8.77 11.84 2.04
N SER A 154 -9.33 12.83 1.41
CA SER A 154 -9.92 12.76 0.06
C SER A 154 -8.89 13.11 -0.98
#